data_1d4906f0daa5095ddee530e3b9f5419f
#
_entry.id   1d4906f0daa5095ddee530e3b9f5419f
#
_cell.length_a   1.000
_cell.length_b   1.000
_cell.length_c   1.000
_cell.angle_alpha   90.00
_cell.angle_beta   90.00
_cell.angle_gamma   90.00
#
_symmetry.space_group_name_H-M   'P 1'
#
loop_
_entity.id
_entity.type
_entity.pdbx_description
1 polymer ?
#
loop_
_entity_poly.entity_id
_entity_poly.type
_entity_poly.pdbx_seq_one_letter_code
_entity_poly.pdbx_strand_id
1 'polypeptide(L)'
;MAANLEDRLKALMLRGQAGDSAAWRELLHLLGGRLRIFFARRMAAGSADVEDLVQETLLAVHRRRMTYDPSQPFTAWAHAVARYKLIDHWRRNRIRQHVPLDDVSDWLAEEADDGPAVRSDLERVLSVLPDKQRRLVRDVKIQGLSLAEAGAALGLSEGAAKVSLHRAMKLLTQRNSSLEDR
;
A
#
# COMPACT_ATOMS: atom_id res chain seq x y z
N MET A 1 -18.26 -9.74 -20.59
CA MET A 1 -17.40 -10.00 -19.41
C MET A 1 -17.28 -8.67 -18.66
N ALA A 2 -17.67 -8.64 -17.40
CA ALA A 2 -17.47 -7.44 -16.58
C ALA A 2 -15.96 -7.20 -16.46
N ALA A 3 -15.50 -6.00 -16.81
CA ALA A 3 -14.11 -5.60 -16.55
C ALA A 3 -13.88 -5.72 -15.05
N ASN A 4 -12.77 -6.35 -14.66
CA ASN A 4 -12.35 -6.44 -13.27
C ASN A 4 -12.28 -4.99 -12.71
N LEU A 5 -12.60 -4.83 -11.45
CA LEU A 5 -12.54 -3.51 -10.77
C LEU A 5 -11.19 -2.82 -10.96
N GLU A 6 -10.09 -3.58 -10.90
CA GLU A 6 -8.74 -3.06 -11.16
C GLU A 6 -8.67 -2.40 -12.54
N ASP A 7 -9.14 -3.10 -13.58
CA ASP A 7 -9.12 -2.61 -14.96
C ASP A 7 -9.95 -1.33 -15.10
N ARG A 8 -11.13 -1.28 -14.44
CA ARG A 8 -11.99 -0.09 -14.42
C ARG A 8 -11.31 1.09 -13.76
N LEU A 9 -10.75 0.91 -12.56
CA LEU A 9 -10.07 1.97 -11.82
C LEU A 9 -8.83 2.46 -12.56
N LYS A 10 -8.06 1.55 -13.14
CA LYS A 10 -6.90 1.85 -13.98
C LYS A 10 -7.28 2.67 -15.23
N ALA A 11 -8.33 2.26 -15.93
CA ALA A 11 -8.84 2.99 -17.11
C ALA A 11 -9.31 4.41 -16.74
N LEU A 12 -10.02 4.57 -15.62
CA LEU A 12 -10.44 5.89 -15.11
C LEU A 12 -9.25 6.75 -14.73
N MET A 13 -8.22 6.17 -14.11
CA MET A 13 -6.99 6.88 -13.76
C MET A 13 -6.27 7.43 -14.99
N LEU A 14 -6.09 6.60 -16.02
CA LEU A 14 -5.42 7.02 -17.26
C LEU A 14 -6.20 8.10 -18.00
N ARG A 15 -7.53 7.96 -18.10
CA ARG A 15 -8.39 9.00 -18.67
C ARG A 15 -8.32 10.29 -17.87
N GLY A 16 -8.35 10.21 -16.54
CA GLY A 16 -8.22 11.37 -15.67
C GLY A 16 -6.87 12.08 -15.80
N GLN A 17 -5.77 11.33 -15.97
CA GLN A 17 -4.45 11.91 -16.27
C GLN A 17 -4.44 12.63 -17.64
N ALA A 18 -5.18 12.12 -18.60
CA ALA A 18 -5.35 12.73 -19.92
C ALA A 18 -6.30 13.95 -19.94
N GLY A 19 -6.84 14.36 -18.76
CA GLY A 19 -7.69 15.55 -18.63
C GLY A 19 -9.19 15.30 -18.63
N ASP A 20 -9.64 14.03 -18.68
CA ASP A 20 -11.07 13.68 -18.57
C ASP A 20 -11.56 13.91 -17.12
N SER A 21 -12.20 15.07 -16.91
CA SER A 21 -12.71 15.45 -15.59
C SER A 21 -13.89 14.59 -15.11
N ALA A 22 -14.63 13.95 -16.02
CA ALA A 22 -15.73 13.05 -15.67
C ALA A 22 -15.15 11.73 -15.15
N ALA A 23 -14.19 11.15 -15.87
CA ALA A 23 -13.46 9.95 -15.43
C ALA A 23 -12.75 10.17 -14.10
N TRP A 24 -12.16 11.35 -13.91
CA TRP A 24 -11.50 11.71 -12.66
C TRP A 24 -12.47 11.75 -11.48
N ARG A 25 -13.63 12.36 -11.63
CA ARG A 25 -14.67 12.41 -10.60
C ARG A 25 -15.21 11.02 -10.25
N GLU A 26 -15.45 10.19 -11.26
CA GLU A 26 -15.89 8.80 -11.07
C GLU A 26 -14.84 8.00 -10.30
N LEU A 27 -13.56 8.11 -10.67
CA LEU A 27 -12.46 7.47 -9.95
C LEU A 27 -12.44 7.85 -8.47
N LEU A 28 -12.48 9.15 -8.16
CA LEU A 28 -12.44 9.63 -6.78
C LEU A 28 -13.66 9.17 -5.98
N HIS A 29 -14.84 9.09 -6.60
CA HIS A 29 -16.07 8.61 -5.97
C HIS A 29 -15.92 7.12 -5.58
N LEU A 30 -15.53 6.27 -6.53
CA LEU A 30 -15.33 4.83 -6.29
C LEU A 30 -14.23 4.58 -5.25
N LEU A 31 -13.13 5.30 -5.36
CA LEU A 31 -12.02 5.19 -4.43
C LEU A 31 -12.42 5.64 -3.02
N GLY A 32 -13.18 6.72 -2.89
CA GLY A 32 -13.67 7.23 -1.60
C GLY A 32 -14.49 6.20 -0.83
N GLY A 33 -15.38 5.48 -1.49
CA GLY A 33 -16.15 4.39 -0.88
C GLY A 33 -15.25 3.30 -0.29
N ARG A 34 -14.23 2.88 -1.04
CA ARG A 34 -13.28 1.85 -0.60
C ARG A 34 -12.36 2.32 0.53
N LEU A 35 -11.91 3.56 0.46
CA LEU A 35 -11.11 4.17 1.53
C LEU A 35 -11.89 4.23 2.86
N ARG A 36 -13.20 4.54 2.83
CA ARG A 36 -14.03 4.50 4.04
C ARG A 36 -14.04 3.14 4.68
N ILE A 37 -14.29 2.09 3.90
CA ILE A 37 -14.28 0.71 4.40
C ILE A 37 -12.89 0.35 4.95
N PHE A 38 -11.85 0.68 4.22
CA PHE A 38 -10.46 0.43 4.62
C PHE A 38 -10.11 1.08 5.96
N PHE A 39 -10.43 2.37 6.15
CA PHE A 39 -10.13 3.08 7.38
C PHE A 39 -11.07 2.69 8.53
N ALA A 40 -12.37 2.49 8.26
CA ALA A 40 -13.33 2.10 9.29
C ALA A 40 -12.99 0.76 9.94
N ARG A 41 -12.41 -0.18 9.19
CA ARG A 41 -11.97 -1.48 9.73
C ARG A 41 -10.72 -1.37 10.63
N ARG A 42 -9.96 -0.27 10.53
CA ARG A 42 -8.65 -0.09 11.19
C ARG A 42 -8.63 1.01 12.25
N MET A 43 -9.71 1.71 12.36
CA MET A 43 -9.89 2.77 13.35
C MET A 43 -10.96 2.39 14.36
N ALA A 44 -10.98 3.08 15.50
CA ALA A 44 -12.02 2.86 16.50
C ALA A 44 -13.41 3.07 15.88
N ALA A 45 -14.36 2.22 16.23
CA ALA A 45 -15.72 2.32 15.70
C ALA A 45 -16.30 3.71 15.94
N GLY A 46 -16.82 4.34 14.86
CA GLY A 46 -17.39 5.68 14.92
C GLY A 46 -16.38 6.83 15.00
N SER A 47 -15.08 6.57 14.73
CA SER A 47 -14.08 7.65 14.70
C SER A 47 -14.41 8.68 13.65
N ALA A 48 -14.52 9.96 14.06
CA ALA A 48 -14.69 11.10 13.15
C ALA A 48 -13.49 11.25 12.17
N ASP A 49 -12.32 10.72 12.56
CA ASP A 49 -11.09 10.84 11.76
C ASP A 49 -11.12 10.01 10.47
N VAL A 50 -12.07 9.06 10.33
CA VAL A 50 -12.18 8.22 9.11
C VAL A 50 -12.44 9.11 7.89
N GLU A 51 -13.39 10.04 7.96
CA GLU A 51 -13.71 10.89 6.82
C GLU A 51 -12.56 11.86 6.51
N ASP A 52 -11.90 12.39 7.53
CA ASP A 52 -10.71 13.24 7.35
C ASP A 52 -9.58 12.47 6.64
N LEU A 53 -9.33 11.22 7.03
CA LEU A 53 -8.35 10.37 6.37
C LEU A 53 -8.72 10.04 4.93
N VAL A 54 -10.01 9.83 4.65
CA VAL A 54 -10.51 9.64 3.27
C VAL A 54 -10.18 10.88 2.45
N GLN A 55 -10.53 12.07 2.92
CA GLN A 55 -10.28 13.33 2.22
C GLN A 55 -8.78 13.59 2.03
N GLU A 56 -7.97 13.41 3.07
CA GLU A 56 -6.51 13.56 2.97
C GLU A 56 -5.89 12.58 1.96
N THR A 57 -6.43 11.35 1.88
CA THR A 57 -5.94 10.34 0.94
C THR A 57 -6.34 10.69 -0.49
N LEU A 58 -7.59 11.09 -0.73
CA LEU A 58 -8.05 11.53 -2.05
C LEU A 58 -7.25 12.74 -2.56
N LEU A 59 -6.95 13.70 -1.69
CA LEU A 59 -6.07 14.83 -2.00
C LEU A 59 -4.63 14.37 -2.33
N ALA A 60 -4.11 13.39 -1.60
CA ALA A 60 -2.78 12.84 -1.86
C ALA A 60 -2.74 12.10 -3.20
N VAL A 61 -3.77 11.32 -3.53
CA VAL A 61 -3.95 10.67 -4.84
C VAL A 61 -4.00 11.72 -5.94
N HIS A 62 -4.77 12.79 -5.76
CA HIS A 62 -4.86 13.88 -6.74
C HIS A 62 -3.50 14.54 -7.00
N ARG A 63 -2.77 14.88 -5.93
CA ARG A 63 -1.46 15.55 -6.05
C ARG A 63 -0.40 14.65 -6.68
N ARG A 64 -0.46 13.33 -6.39
CA ARG A 64 0.52 12.34 -6.85
C ARG A 64 0.10 11.60 -8.12
N ARG A 65 -1.03 11.94 -8.73
CA ARG A 65 -1.58 11.21 -9.89
C ARG A 65 -0.57 11.01 -11.04
N MET A 66 0.33 11.98 -11.26
CA MET A 66 1.36 11.88 -12.29
C MET A 66 2.52 10.95 -11.94
N THR A 67 2.58 10.44 -10.71
CA THR A 67 3.60 9.46 -10.29
C THR A 67 3.10 8.02 -10.38
N TYR A 68 1.84 7.81 -10.79
CA TYR A 68 1.33 6.48 -11.04
C TYR A 68 1.93 5.90 -12.31
N ASP A 69 2.53 4.72 -12.19
CA ASP A 69 3.07 3.95 -13.30
C ASP A 69 2.00 2.97 -13.82
N PRO A 70 1.55 3.12 -15.09
CA PRO A 70 0.53 2.26 -15.67
C PRO A 70 0.94 0.78 -15.83
N SER A 71 2.21 0.44 -15.71
CA SER A 71 2.65 -0.96 -15.69
C SER A 71 2.25 -1.69 -14.40
N GLN A 72 1.95 -0.93 -13.35
CA GLN A 72 1.59 -1.47 -12.03
C GLN A 72 0.08 -1.44 -11.79
N PRO A 73 -0.47 -2.33 -10.94
CA PRO A 73 -1.86 -2.28 -10.55
C PRO A 73 -2.21 -0.96 -9.86
N PHE A 74 -3.32 -0.32 -10.27
CA PHE A 74 -3.78 0.93 -9.67
C PHE A 74 -4.14 0.75 -8.19
N THR A 75 -4.80 -0.36 -7.86
CA THR A 75 -5.21 -0.66 -6.48
C THR A 75 -4.01 -0.75 -5.55
N ALA A 76 -2.91 -1.37 -5.97
CA ALA A 76 -1.68 -1.46 -5.18
C ALA A 76 -1.07 -0.07 -4.92
N TRP A 77 -1.04 0.80 -5.93
CA TRP A 77 -0.54 2.17 -5.79
C TRP A 77 -1.44 3.00 -4.86
N ALA A 78 -2.76 2.97 -5.06
CA ALA A 78 -3.73 3.70 -4.24
C ALA A 78 -3.72 3.21 -2.78
N HIS A 79 -3.61 1.90 -2.57
CA HIS A 79 -3.48 1.29 -1.25
C HIS A 79 -2.20 1.74 -0.54
N ALA A 80 -1.07 1.82 -1.22
CA ALA A 80 0.18 2.34 -0.64
C ALA A 80 0.02 3.79 -0.17
N VAL A 81 -0.71 4.63 -0.92
CA VAL A 81 -1.02 6.02 -0.52
C VAL A 81 -1.91 6.04 0.72
N ALA A 82 -2.98 5.24 0.74
CA ALA A 82 -3.91 5.15 1.87
C ALA A 82 -3.20 4.68 3.15
N ARG A 83 -2.40 3.65 3.03
CA ARG A 83 -1.64 3.09 4.14
C ARG A 83 -0.63 4.08 4.72
N TYR A 84 0.08 4.80 3.86
CA TYR A 84 0.98 5.86 4.31
C TYR A 84 0.23 6.91 5.14
N LYS A 85 -0.98 7.32 4.71
CA LYS A 85 -1.82 8.27 5.43
C LYS A 85 -2.30 7.74 6.78
N LEU A 86 -2.69 6.47 6.85
CA LEU A 86 -3.08 5.83 8.10
C LEU A 86 -1.94 5.78 9.12
N ILE A 87 -0.76 5.36 8.69
CA ILE A 87 0.43 5.31 9.55
C ILE A 87 0.82 6.72 10.04
N ASP A 88 0.77 7.71 9.16
CA ASP A 88 1.05 9.11 9.51
C ASP A 88 0.04 9.65 10.54
N HIS A 89 -1.25 9.32 10.38
CA HIS A 89 -2.29 9.64 11.36
C HIS A 89 -2.00 9.00 12.74
N TRP A 90 -1.68 7.71 12.78
CA TRP A 90 -1.34 7.05 14.04
C TRP A 90 -0.10 7.63 14.70
N ARG A 91 0.93 7.96 13.92
CA ARG A 91 2.13 8.63 14.44
C ARG A 91 1.83 10.00 15.02
N ARG A 92 1.00 10.81 14.35
CA ARG A 92 0.57 12.12 14.85
C ARG A 92 -0.21 12.01 16.16
N ASN A 93 -1.11 11.05 16.24
CA ASN A 93 -1.99 10.83 17.39
C ASN A 93 -1.35 9.93 18.47
N ARG A 94 -0.07 9.54 18.33
CA ARG A 94 0.65 8.64 19.24
C ARG A 94 -0.05 7.29 19.45
N ILE A 95 -0.88 6.87 18.52
CA ILE A 95 -1.59 5.61 18.56
C ILE A 95 -0.64 4.52 18.08
N ARG A 96 -0.29 3.57 18.95
CA ARG A 96 0.49 2.38 18.58
C ARG A 96 -0.46 1.28 18.13
N GLN A 97 -0.70 1.19 16.84
CA GLN A 97 -1.43 0.09 16.25
C GLN A 97 -0.60 -0.59 15.16
N HIS A 98 -0.74 -1.92 15.06
CA HIS A 98 -0.15 -2.71 13.99
C HIS A 98 -1.14 -2.79 12.82
N VAL A 99 -0.68 -2.52 11.60
CA VAL A 99 -1.44 -2.79 10.39
C VAL A 99 -1.16 -4.22 9.95
N PRO A 100 -2.13 -5.15 10.01
CA PRO A 100 -1.95 -6.51 9.54
C PRO A 100 -1.60 -6.56 8.04
N LEU A 101 -0.89 -7.64 7.65
CA LEU A 101 -0.45 -7.87 6.27
C LEU A 101 -1.62 -8.16 5.30
N ASP A 102 -2.78 -8.50 5.87
CA ASP A 102 -3.97 -8.98 5.16
C ASP A 102 -4.69 -7.93 4.31
N ASP A 103 -4.13 -6.72 4.29
CA ASP A 103 -4.80 -5.51 3.84
C ASP A 103 -4.98 -5.34 2.34
N VAL A 104 -4.13 -5.97 1.51
CA VAL A 104 -4.27 -5.83 0.05
C VAL A 104 -5.39 -6.73 -0.48
N SER A 105 -5.58 -7.89 0.14
CA SER A 105 -6.66 -8.81 -0.21
C SER A 105 -8.04 -8.24 0.11
N ASP A 106 -8.17 -7.44 1.18
CA ASP A 106 -9.44 -6.83 1.58
C ASP A 106 -9.95 -5.79 0.56
N TRP A 107 -9.07 -5.14 -0.18
CA TRP A 107 -9.46 -4.21 -1.25
C TRP A 107 -10.00 -4.91 -2.48
N LEU A 108 -9.55 -6.12 -2.72
CA LEU A 108 -9.94 -6.96 -3.85
C LEU A 108 -11.08 -7.92 -3.49
N ALA A 109 -11.26 -8.21 -2.20
CA ALA A 109 -12.13 -9.28 -1.71
C ALA A 109 -13.65 -9.03 -1.90
N GLU A 110 -14.09 -7.81 -2.23
CA GLU A 110 -15.52 -7.58 -2.52
C GLU A 110 -15.97 -8.07 -3.90
N GLU A 111 -15.05 -8.45 -4.81
CA GLU A 111 -15.39 -8.96 -6.15
C GLU A 111 -14.49 -10.10 -6.68
N ALA A 112 -13.47 -10.56 -5.97
CA ALA A 112 -12.63 -11.67 -6.46
C ALA A 112 -12.05 -12.51 -5.33
N ASP A 113 -12.18 -13.81 -5.47
CA ASP A 113 -11.64 -14.91 -4.65
C ASP A 113 -10.09 -15.07 -4.82
N ASP A 114 -9.36 -13.97 -5.01
CA ASP A 114 -7.92 -13.96 -5.31
C ASP A 114 -7.02 -13.72 -4.07
N GLY A 115 -7.59 -13.75 -2.86
CA GLY A 115 -6.89 -13.50 -1.60
C GLY A 115 -5.64 -14.35 -1.33
N PRO A 116 -5.59 -15.66 -1.68
CA PRO A 116 -4.41 -16.50 -1.47
C PRO A 116 -3.25 -16.21 -2.44
N ALA A 117 -3.54 -15.79 -3.68
CA ALA A 117 -2.52 -15.64 -4.72
C ALA A 117 -1.60 -14.44 -4.48
N VAL A 118 -2.14 -13.28 -4.08
CA VAL A 118 -1.34 -12.06 -3.81
C VAL A 118 -0.44 -12.24 -2.57
N ARG A 119 -0.93 -12.96 -1.56
CA ARG A 119 -0.10 -13.34 -0.39
C ARG A 119 1.03 -14.27 -0.79
N SER A 120 0.73 -15.27 -1.62
CA SER A 120 1.73 -16.21 -2.14
C SER A 120 2.81 -15.48 -2.94
N ASP A 121 2.46 -14.51 -3.76
CA ASP A 121 3.39 -13.74 -4.56
C ASP A 121 4.29 -12.84 -3.71
N LEU A 122 3.75 -12.14 -2.72
CA LEU A 122 4.54 -11.33 -1.78
C LEU A 122 5.50 -12.19 -0.96
N GLU A 123 5.04 -13.32 -0.41
CA GLU A 123 5.88 -14.26 0.31
C GLU A 123 6.99 -14.83 -0.59
N ARG A 124 6.67 -15.16 -1.84
CA ARG A 124 7.64 -15.63 -2.83
C ARG A 124 8.68 -14.56 -3.15
N VAL A 125 8.29 -13.30 -3.32
CA VAL A 125 9.21 -12.19 -3.54
C VAL A 125 10.10 -11.98 -2.32
N LEU A 126 9.55 -12.02 -1.12
CA LEU A 126 10.29 -11.83 0.12
C LEU A 126 11.14 -13.04 0.52
N SER A 127 10.83 -14.24 0.02
CA SER A 127 11.55 -15.49 0.37
C SER A 127 13.02 -15.49 0.00
N VAL A 128 13.44 -14.62 -0.94
CA VAL A 128 14.84 -14.49 -1.34
C VAL A 128 15.71 -13.75 -0.32
N LEU A 129 15.07 -13.08 0.62
CA LEU A 129 15.76 -12.33 1.68
C LEU A 129 16.07 -13.25 2.87
N PRO A 130 17.26 -13.08 3.50
CA PRO A 130 17.51 -13.68 4.81
C PRO A 130 16.42 -13.26 5.82
N ASP A 131 16.09 -14.15 6.77
CA ASP A 131 14.97 -13.98 7.69
C ASP A 131 14.93 -12.64 8.41
N LYS A 132 16.08 -12.16 8.92
CA LYS A 132 16.18 -10.84 9.57
C LYS A 132 15.85 -9.69 8.62
N GLN A 133 16.32 -9.76 7.37
CA GLN A 133 16.03 -8.74 6.36
C GLN A 133 14.58 -8.79 5.90
N ARG A 134 14.04 -10.00 5.71
CA ARG A 134 12.63 -10.23 5.38
C ARG A 134 11.72 -9.61 6.43
N ARG A 135 12.00 -9.90 7.72
CA ARG A 135 11.25 -9.32 8.83
C ARG A 135 11.38 -7.80 8.88
N LEU A 136 12.60 -7.26 8.71
CA LEU A 136 12.82 -5.82 8.69
C LEU A 136 12.06 -5.11 7.55
N VAL A 137 12.06 -5.69 6.33
CA VAL A 137 11.28 -5.18 5.20
C VAL A 137 9.79 -5.21 5.53
N ARG A 138 9.30 -6.32 6.08
CA ARG A 138 7.89 -6.48 6.49
C ARG A 138 7.52 -5.43 7.54
N ASP A 139 8.28 -5.30 8.60
CA ASP A 139 8.01 -4.40 9.70
C ASP A 139 8.01 -2.92 9.24
N VAL A 140 9.00 -2.51 8.44
CA VAL A 140 9.11 -1.11 7.99
C VAL A 140 8.20 -0.79 6.81
N LYS A 141 8.17 -1.66 5.77
CA LYS A 141 7.47 -1.36 4.51
C LYS A 141 6.03 -1.83 4.48
N ILE A 142 5.72 -2.88 5.23
CA ILE A 142 4.39 -3.47 5.26
C ILE A 142 3.64 -3.11 6.54
N GLN A 143 4.23 -3.20 7.73
CA GLN A 143 3.61 -2.83 9.01
C GLN A 143 3.79 -1.36 9.39
N GLY A 144 4.65 -0.62 8.68
CA GLY A 144 4.86 0.82 8.88
C GLY A 144 5.58 1.20 10.15
N LEU A 145 6.29 0.26 10.79
CA LEU A 145 7.17 0.59 11.92
C LEU A 145 8.26 1.56 11.49
N SER A 146 8.70 2.42 12.40
CA SER A 146 9.90 3.20 12.17
C SER A 146 11.14 2.29 12.10
N LEU A 147 12.22 2.77 11.47
CA LEU A 147 13.49 2.04 11.47
C LEU A 147 14.04 1.77 12.88
N ALA A 148 13.81 2.69 13.81
CA ALA A 148 14.22 2.53 15.19
C ALA A 148 13.44 1.40 15.89
N GLU A 149 12.10 1.36 15.72
CA GLU A 149 11.23 0.32 16.29
C GLU A 149 11.53 -1.05 15.69
N ALA A 150 11.58 -1.15 14.35
CA ALA A 150 11.88 -2.40 13.66
C ALA A 150 13.32 -2.88 13.95
N GLY A 151 14.28 -1.96 14.04
CA GLY A 151 15.65 -2.26 14.44
C GLY A 151 15.72 -2.81 15.85
N ALA A 152 15.08 -2.15 16.82
CA ALA A 152 15.04 -2.58 18.21
C ALA A 152 14.43 -3.98 18.36
N ALA A 153 13.35 -4.28 17.64
CA ALA A 153 12.71 -5.61 17.62
C ALA A 153 13.63 -6.72 17.09
N LEU A 154 14.65 -6.37 16.31
CA LEU A 154 15.64 -7.29 15.71
C LEU A 154 17.02 -7.23 16.37
N GLY A 155 17.17 -6.44 17.45
CA GLY A 155 18.44 -6.23 18.14
C GLY A 155 19.45 -5.42 17.30
N LEU A 156 18.97 -4.55 16.41
CA LEU A 156 19.78 -3.69 15.54
C LEU A 156 19.68 -2.23 15.97
N SER A 157 20.79 -1.48 15.85
CA SER A 157 20.72 -0.03 15.92
C SER A 157 19.95 0.52 14.70
N GLU A 158 19.40 1.74 14.82
CA GLU A 158 18.69 2.39 13.71
C GLU A 158 19.56 2.50 12.44
N GLY A 159 20.84 2.85 12.61
CA GLY A 159 21.80 2.89 11.51
C GLY A 159 22.01 1.53 10.84
N ALA A 160 22.15 0.46 11.63
CA ALA A 160 22.27 -0.89 11.12
C ALA A 160 20.98 -1.36 10.41
N ALA A 161 19.82 -1.02 10.98
CA ALA A 161 18.51 -1.31 10.35
C ALA A 161 18.38 -0.57 9.01
N LYS A 162 18.79 0.69 8.92
CA LYS A 162 18.78 1.48 7.66
C LYS A 162 19.63 0.83 6.57
N VAL A 163 20.87 0.43 6.92
CA VAL A 163 21.76 -0.25 5.95
C VAL A 163 21.20 -1.61 5.54
N SER A 164 20.67 -2.39 6.49
CA SER A 164 20.07 -3.68 6.23
C SER A 164 18.85 -3.58 5.32
N LEU A 165 17.96 -2.61 5.58
CA LEU A 165 16.80 -2.33 4.75
C LEU A 165 17.20 -1.93 3.32
N HIS A 166 18.20 -1.05 3.19
CA HIS A 166 18.70 -0.63 1.88
C HIS A 166 19.23 -1.82 1.05
N ARG A 167 20.02 -2.70 1.68
CA ARG A 167 20.54 -3.92 1.02
C ARG A 167 19.41 -4.86 0.60
N ALA A 168 18.41 -5.07 1.47
CA ALA A 168 17.24 -5.88 1.16
C ALA A 168 16.46 -5.34 -0.03
N MET A 169 16.19 -4.03 -0.05
CA MET A 169 15.48 -3.39 -1.16
C MET A 169 16.25 -3.48 -2.48
N LYS A 170 17.58 -3.33 -2.44
CA LYS A 170 18.45 -3.49 -3.62
C LYS A 170 18.36 -4.90 -4.20
N LEU A 171 18.41 -5.94 -3.35
CA LEU A 171 18.25 -7.34 -3.79
C LEU A 171 16.90 -7.61 -4.44
N LEU A 172 15.81 -7.07 -3.85
CA LEU A 172 14.46 -7.21 -4.40
C LEU A 172 14.33 -6.54 -5.77
N THR A 173 14.87 -5.33 -5.93
CA THR A 173 14.83 -4.60 -7.20
C THR A 173 15.63 -5.32 -8.30
N GLN A 174 16.84 -5.79 -8.00
CA GLN A 174 17.67 -6.50 -8.97
C GLN A 174 17.02 -7.79 -9.47
N ARG A 175 16.30 -8.49 -8.60
CA ARG A 175 15.63 -9.73 -8.98
C ARG A 175 14.36 -9.47 -9.81
N ASN A 176 13.64 -8.40 -9.53
CA ASN A 176 12.45 -8.04 -10.31
C ASN A 176 12.83 -7.70 -11.76
N SER A 177 13.91 -6.94 -11.96
CA SER A 177 14.44 -6.64 -13.31
C SER A 177 14.85 -7.89 -14.07
N SER A 178 15.36 -8.92 -13.38
CA SER A 178 15.78 -10.20 -14.01
C SER A 178 14.61 -11.11 -14.37
N LEU A 179 13.39 -10.84 -13.88
CA LEU A 179 12.17 -11.57 -14.22
C LEU A 179 11.41 -10.92 -15.39
N GLU A 180 11.63 -9.63 -15.64
CA GLU A 180 11.03 -8.89 -16.76
C GLU A 180 11.81 -9.12 -18.08
N ASP A 181 13.05 -9.57 -18.02
CA ASP A 181 13.90 -9.87 -19.19
C ASP A 181 13.78 -11.32 -19.70
N ARG A 182 12.79 -12.09 -19.22
CA ARG A 182 12.55 -13.50 -19.65
C ARG A 182 11.16 -13.67 -20.26
#